data_2fdeb1b523b373f4d295f5c4a71df9e7
#
_entry.id   2fdeb1b523b373f4d295f5c4a71df9e7
#
_cell.length_a   1.000
_cell.length_b   1.000
_cell.length_c   1.000
_cell.angle_alpha   90.00
_cell.angle_beta   90.00
_cell.angle_gamma   90.00
#
_symmetry.space_group_name_H-M   'P 1'
#
loop_
_entity.id
_entity.type
_entity.pdbx_description
1 polymer ?
#
loop_
_entity_poly.entity_id
_entity_poly.type
_entity_poly.pdbx_seq_one_letter_code
_entity_poly.pdbx_strand_id
1 'polypeptide(L)'
;NKLDLKDKSVLDIAKFYTEAFFEDFKKLNIKKPETVEPATNLIDDYIHLISVLLEKGYAYVSGGNVYFDTSKLDDYYVLTNHKEDEMVVGVREGVESDSNKHNQADFVLWFTKSKFEDQELKWESPWGLGYPGWHIECSCISMKHCGEYLDIHCGGVDNIFPHHTNEIAQSEAYLG
;
A
#
# COMPACT_ATOMS: atom_id res chain seq x y z
N ASN A 1 23.91 17.44 7.73
CA ASN A 1 24.80 16.32 8.02
C ASN A 1 24.40 15.15 7.12
N LYS A 2 25.32 14.65 6.30
CA LYS A 2 25.11 13.40 5.56
C LYS A 2 25.34 12.24 6.54
N LEU A 3 24.35 11.32 6.61
CA LEU A 3 24.51 10.06 7.33
C LEU A 3 25.57 9.23 6.59
N ASP A 4 26.54 8.68 7.33
CA ASP A 4 27.37 7.60 6.81
C ASP A 4 26.49 6.35 6.75
N LEU A 5 26.15 5.91 5.54
CA LEU A 5 25.27 4.77 5.27
C LEU A 5 25.97 3.42 5.41
N LYS A 6 27.30 3.44 5.58
CA LYS A 6 28.08 2.22 5.72
C LYS A 6 27.67 1.49 7.01
N ASP A 7 27.29 0.23 6.87
CA ASP A 7 26.87 -0.63 7.98
C ASP A 7 25.55 -0.21 8.70
N LYS A 8 24.67 0.54 8.03
CA LYS A 8 23.35 0.92 8.54
C LYS A 8 22.24 0.07 7.92
N SER A 9 21.31 -0.40 8.76
CA SER A 9 20.10 -1.05 8.28
C SER A 9 19.14 -0.04 7.62
N VAL A 10 18.20 -0.51 6.82
CA VAL A 10 17.13 0.32 6.23
C VAL A 10 16.36 1.06 7.34
N LEU A 11 16.09 0.40 8.46
CA LEU A 11 15.37 1.01 9.59
C LEU A 11 16.19 2.11 10.28
N ASP A 12 17.50 1.97 10.42
CA ASP A 12 18.38 3.02 10.96
C ASP A 12 18.35 4.27 10.06
N ILE A 13 18.39 4.04 8.74
CA ILE A 13 18.32 5.11 7.74
C ILE A 13 16.97 5.82 7.82
N ALA A 14 15.87 5.06 7.84
CA ALA A 14 14.52 5.61 7.96
C ALA A 14 14.36 6.45 9.24
N LYS A 15 14.83 5.95 10.39
CA LYS A 15 14.79 6.67 11.66
C LYS A 15 15.55 7.99 11.59
N PHE A 16 16.78 7.97 11.08
CA PHE A 16 17.59 9.17 10.95
C PHE A 16 16.90 10.26 10.12
N TYR A 17 16.37 9.89 8.95
CA TYR A 17 15.70 10.86 8.09
C TYR A 17 14.32 11.29 8.62
N THR A 18 13.62 10.45 9.37
CA THR A 18 12.39 10.84 10.09
C THR A 18 12.68 11.93 11.13
N GLU A 19 13.74 11.77 11.90
CA GLU A 19 14.18 12.78 12.87
C GLU A 19 14.56 14.09 12.17
N ALA A 20 15.33 14.03 11.09
CA ALA A 20 15.72 15.20 10.29
C ALA A 20 14.50 15.91 9.69
N PHE A 21 13.53 15.17 9.17
CA PHE A 21 12.28 15.69 8.62
C PHE A 21 11.49 16.49 9.66
N PHE A 22 11.31 15.97 10.87
CA PHE A 22 10.60 16.70 11.93
C PHE A 22 11.38 17.89 12.50
N GLU A 23 12.71 17.87 12.45
CA GLU A 23 13.51 19.08 12.76
C GLU A 23 13.31 20.18 11.70
N ASP A 24 13.16 19.81 10.44
CA ASP A 24 12.84 20.77 9.37
C ASP A 24 11.40 21.31 9.49
N PHE A 25 10.44 20.49 9.93
CA PHE A 25 9.08 20.96 10.30
C PHE A 25 9.13 22.10 11.31
N LYS A 26 9.93 21.97 12.37
CA LYS A 26 10.09 23.00 13.38
C LYS A 26 10.65 24.30 12.80
N LYS A 27 11.65 24.21 11.91
CA LYS A 27 12.26 25.37 11.25
C LYS A 27 11.27 26.12 10.36
N LEU A 28 10.35 25.39 9.73
CA LEU A 28 9.29 25.94 8.89
C LEU A 28 8.02 26.33 9.68
N ASN A 29 8.05 26.20 11.01
CA ASN A 29 6.91 26.42 11.89
C ASN A 29 5.66 25.59 11.53
N ILE A 30 5.88 24.36 11.06
CA ILE A 30 4.82 23.40 10.74
C ILE A 30 4.53 22.57 12.00
N LYS A 31 3.25 22.54 12.40
CA LYS A 31 2.82 21.72 13.55
C LYS A 31 2.99 20.22 13.22
N LYS A 32 3.67 19.49 14.09
CA LYS A 32 3.76 18.02 13.96
C LYS A 32 2.36 17.42 14.15
N PRO A 33 1.96 16.43 13.31
CA PRO A 33 0.73 15.67 13.53
C PRO A 33 0.72 14.99 14.91
N GLU A 34 -0.45 14.78 15.47
CA GLU A 34 -0.62 14.10 16.77
C GLU A 34 -0.27 12.62 16.66
N THR A 35 -0.63 11.99 15.55
CA THR A 35 -0.30 10.61 15.23
C THR A 35 0.61 10.55 14.01
N VAL A 36 1.71 9.85 14.14
CA VAL A 36 2.64 9.51 13.05
C VAL A 36 2.96 8.03 13.19
N GLU A 37 2.45 7.23 12.26
CA GLU A 37 2.57 5.77 12.31
C GLU A 37 3.52 5.26 11.23
N PRO A 38 4.65 4.63 11.59
CA PRO A 38 5.47 3.91 10.63
C PRO A 38 4.73 2.69 10.06
N ALA A 39 4.70 2.55 8.74
CA ALA A 39 4.03 1.43 8.07
C ALA A 39 4.53 0.06 8.56
N THR A 40 5.80 -0.03 8.96
CA THR A 40 6.40 -1.27 9.49
C THR A 40 5.84 -1.74 10.84
N ASN A 41 5.03 -0.93 11.51
CA ASN A 41 4.42 -1.30 12.79
C ASN A 41 3.11 -2.10 12.65
N LEU A 42 2.53 -2.18 11.45
CA LEU A 42 1.19 -2.72 11.23
C LEU A 42 1.16 -4.02 10.41
N ILE A 43 2.23 -4.77 10.40
CA ILE A 43 2.34 -5.99 9.58
C ILE A 43 1.22 -6.99 9.90
N ASP A 44 0.92 -7.23 11.16
CA ASP A 44 -0.16 -8.13 11.59
C ASP A 44 -1.55 -7.60 11.17
N ASP A 45 -1.75 -6.28 11.22
CA ASP A 45 -2.99 -5.64 10.76
C ASP A 45 -3.18 -5.85 9.24
N TYR A 46 -2.10 -5.73 8.44
CA TYR A 46 -2.14 -5.99 7.00
C TYR A 46 -2.47 -7.45 6.70
N ILE A 47 -1.82 -8.39 7.38
CA ILE A 47 -2.09 -9.82 7.22
C ILE A 47 -3.54 -10.13 7.58
N HIS A 48 -4.07 -9.53 8.65
CA HIS A 48 -5.46 -9.69 9.03
C HIS A 48 -6.43 -9.18 7.96
N LEU A 49 -6.24 -7.94 7.49
CA LEU A 49 -7.09 -7.33 6.46
C LEU A 49 -7.08 -8.17 5.16
N ILE A 50 -5.89 -8.59 4.70
CA ILE A 50 -5.75 -9.44 3.51
C ILE A 50 -6.46 -10.79 3.72
N SER A 51 -6.37 -11.40 4.91
CA SER A 51 -7.04 -12.65 5.21
C SER A 51 -8.56 -12.51 5.10
N VAL A 52 -9.13 -11.41 5.63
CA VAL A 52 -10.56 -11.12 5.51
C VAL A 52 -10.98 -10.90 4.04
N LEU A 53 -10.16 -10.19 3.25
CA LEU A 53 -10.43 -10.03 1.81
C LEU A 53 -10.43 -11.36 1.05
N LEU A 54 -9.52 -12.27 1.40
CA LEU A 54 -9.50 -13.64 0.86
C LEU A 54 -10.76 -14.43 1.26
N GLU A 55 -11.16 -14.38 2.53
CA GLU A 55 -12.37 -15.05 3.03
C GLU A 55 -13.65 -14.53 2.37
N LYS A 56 -13.72 -13.22 2.13
CA LYS A 56 -14.85 -12.57 1.43
C LYS A 56 -14.82 -12.78 -0.10
N GLY A 57 -13.73 -13.32 -0.66
CA GLY A 57 -13.60 -13.58 -2.09
C GLY A 57 -13.22 -12.36 -2.94
N TYR A 58 -12.76 -11.27 -2.31
CA TYR A 58 -12.22 -10.09 -2.99
C TYR A 58 -10.71 -10.20 -3.32
N ALA A 59 -10.04 -11.22 -2.80
CA ALA A 59 -8.63 -11.47 -3.06
C ALA A 59 -8.38 -12.93 -3.45
N TYR A 60 -7.25 -13.19 -4.09
CA TYR A 60 -6.82 -14.52 -4.50
C TYR A 60 -5.30 -14.66 -4.43
N VAL A 61 -4.82 -15.91 -4.35
CA VAL A 61 -3.38 -16.23 -4.39
C VAL A 61 -3.02 -16.74 -5.77
N SER A 62 -2.02 -16.15 -6.40
CA SER A 62 -1.50 -16.58 -7.70
C SER A 62 0.00 -16.35 -7.80
N GLY A 63 0.74 -17.32 -8.36
CA GLY A 63 2.19 -17.23 -8.52
C GLY A 63 2.99 -17.09 -7.21
N GLY A 64 2.32 -17.21 -6.05
CA GLY A 64 2.87 -17.02 -4.71
C GLY A 64 2.51 -15.67 -4.08
N ASN A 65 2.06 -14.69 -4.85
CA ASN A 65 1.60 -13.39 -4.37
C ASN A 65 0.09 -13.40 -4.06
N VAL A 66 -0.37 -12.45 -3.25
CA VAL A 66 -1.80 -12.22 -3.01
C VAL A 66 -2.22 -10.97 -3.77
N TYR A 67 -3.30 -11.10 -4.54
CA TYR A 67 -3.85 -10.04 -5.37
C TYR A 67 -5.26 -9.68 -4.93
N PHE A 68 -5.63 -8.40 -5.09
CA PHE A 68 -7.01 -7.96 -5.05
C PHE A 68 -7.66 -8.16 -6.42
N ASP A 69 -8.87 -8.73 -6.45
CA ASP A 69 -9.66 -8.95 -7.65
C ASP A 69 -10.59 -7.77 -7.89
N THR A 70 -10.18 -6.87 -8.78
CA THR A 70 -10.95 -5.65 -9.09
C THR A 70 -12.27 -5.92 -9.79
N SER A 71 -12.44 -7.09 -10.42
CA SER A 71 -13.68 -7.49 -11.07
C SER A 71 -14.83 -7.78 -10.10
N LYS A 72 -14.57 -7.85 -8.80
CA LYS A 72 -15.55 -8.05 -7.75
C LYS A 72 -16.27 -6.76 -7.33
N LEU A 73 -15.79 -5.62 -7.81
CA LEU A 73 -16.37 -4.32 -7.50
C LEU A 73 -17.21 -3.81 -8.67
N ASP A 74 -18.40 -3.33 -8.39
CA ASP A 74 -19.31 -2.77 -9.41
C ASP A 74 -18.79 -1.43 -9.96
N ASP A 75 -18.07 -0.65 -9.13
CA ASP A 75 -17.52 0.66 -9.48
C ASP A 75 -16.10 0.85 -8.91
N TYR A 76 -15.13 0.17 -9.51
CA TYR A 76 -13.72 0.31 -9.12
C TYR A 76 -13.14 1.70 -9.43
N TYR A 77 -13.63 2.36 -10.49
CA TYR A 77 -13.08 3.63 -10.98
C TYR A 77 -13.80 4.87 -10.41
N VAL A 78 -14.43 4.76 -9.24
CA VAL A 78 -15.26 5.81 -8.60
C VAL A 78 -14.60 7.19 -8.50
N LEU A 79 -13.27 7.25 -8.29
CA LEU A 79 -12.50 8.50 -8.20
C LEU A 79 -12.04 9.05 -9.55
N THR A 80 -12.22 8.29 -10.62
CA THR A 80 -11.75 8.68 -11.94
C THR A 80 -12.94 8.88 -12.87
N ASN A 81 -12.93 9.95 -13.68
CA ASN A 81 -13.91 10.12 -14.75
C ASN A 81 -13.59 9.28 -16.00
N HIS A 82 -12.64 8.36 -15.88
CA HIS A 82 -12.19 7.50 -16.97
C HIS A 82 -12.99 6.19 -16.97
N LYS A 83 -13.27 5.68 -18.16
CA LYS A 83 -13.81 4.34 -18.35
C LYS A 83 -12.67 3.33 -18.33
N GLU A 84 -12.98 2.08 -18.02
CA GLU A 84 -12.03 0.98 -17.96
C GLU A 84 -11.15 0.89 -19.21
N ASP A 85 -11.72 1.09 -20.39
CA ASP A 85 -11.04 1.05 -21.68
C ASP A 85 -10.01 2.18 -21.90
N GLU A 86 -10.08 3.26 -21.12
CA GLU A 86 -9.21 4.43 -21.24
C GLU A 86 -8.04 4.38 -20.24
N MET A 87 -8.12 3.52 -19.25
CA MET A 87 -7.13 3.40 -18.19
C MET A 87 -6.06 2.38 -18.57
N VAL A 88 -4.99 2.84 -19.17
CA VAL A 88 -3.81 1.99 -19.40
C VAL A 88 -3.10 1.79 -18.07
N VAL A 89 -3.41 0.67 -17.40
CA VAL A 89 -2.70 0.24 -16.21
C VAL A 89 -1.24 -0.03 -16.59
N GLY A 90 -0.32 0.69 -15.96
CA GLY A 90 1.12 0.45 -16.19
C GLY A 90 1.80 1.43 -17.16
N VAL A 91 1.31 2.67 -17.29
CA VAL A 91 1.96 3.73 -18.11
C VAL A 91 3.35 4.14 -17.57
N ARG A 92 3.77 3.67 -16.40
CA ARG A 92 5.17 3.83 -15.98
C ARG A 92 6.02 2.87 -16.82
N GLU A 93 6.95 3.41 -17.58
CA GLU A 93 7.98 2.62 -18.28
C GLU A 93 8.56 1.57 -17.33
N GLY A 94 8.51 0.29 -17.75
CA GLY A 94 9.05 -0.84 -16.97
C GLY A 94 8.06 -1.61 -16.08
N VAL A 95 6.74 -1.35 -16.16
CA VAL A 95 5.75 -2.25 -15.57
C VAL A 95 5.44 -3.35 -16.60
N GLU A 96 6.06 -4.51 -16.41
CA GLU A 96 5.76 -5.71 -17.19
C GLU A 96 4.36 -6.22 -16.86
N SER A 97 3.68 -6.82 -17.85
CA SER A 97 2.42 -7.49 -17.64
C SER A 97 2.63 -8.69 -16.70
N ASP A 98 1.96 -8.70 -15.57
CA ASP A 98 2.01 -9.82 -14.62
C ASP A 98 0.98 -10.87 -15.03
N SER A 99 1.47 -11.99 -15.60
CA SER A 99 0.65 -13.11 -16.07
C SER A 99 -0.10 -13.84 -14.94
N ASN A 100 0.20 -13.54 -13.67
CA ASN A 100 -0.49 -14.14 -12.53
C ASN A 100 -1.78 -13.39 -12.18
N LYS A 101 -2.02 -12.21 -12.73
CA LYS A 101 -3.25 -11.44 -12.53
C LYS A 101 -4.41 -12.04 -13.31
N HIS A 102 -5.59 -12.05 -12.72
CA HIS A 102 -6.84 -12.41 -13.42
C HIS A 102 -7.30 -11.28 -14.32
N ASN A 103 -7.21 -10.02 -13.83
CA ASN A 103 -7.56 -8.82 -14.57
C ASN A 103 -6.37 -7.86 -14.57
N GLN A 104 -6.26 -7.05 -15.62
CA GLN A 104 -5.16 -6.11 -15.78
C GLN A 104 -5.08 -5.10 -14.63
N ALA A 105 -6.24 -4.68 -14.11
CA ALA A 105 -6.35 -3.71 -13.02
C ALA A 105 -6.07 -4.29 -11.63
N ASP A 106 -6.01 -5.63 -11.49
CA ASP A 106 -5.72 -6.25 -10.19
C ASP A 106 -4.37 -5.77 -9.64
N PHE A 107 -4.28 -5.67 -8.34
CA PHE A 107 -3.07 -5.17 -7.68
C PHE A 107 -2.65 -6.07 -6.52
N VAL A 108 -1.35 -6.05 -6.22
CA VAL A 108 -0.77 -6.93 -5.20
C VAL A 108 -1.06 -6.38 -3.82
N LEU A 109 -1.56 -7.24 -2.93
CA LEU A 109 -1.76 -7.01 -1.51
C LEU A 109 -0.55 -7.49 -0.68
N TRP A 110 0.04 -8.63 -1.09
CA TRP A 110 1.23 -9.19 -0.44
C TRP A 110 2.17 -9.78 -1.48
N PHE A 111 3.43 -9.35 -1.44
CA PHE A 111 4.49 -9.86 -2.31
C PHE A 111 5.30 -10.94 -1.58
N THR A 112 5.32 -12.16 -2.10
CA THR A 112 6.32 -13.19 -1.76
C THR A 112 7.38 -13.30 -2.84
N LYS A 113 7.02 -12.93 -4.07
CA LYS A 113 7.92 -12.88 -5.23
C LYS A 113 7.77 -11.53 -5.91
N SER A 114 8.88 -10.86 -6.15
CA SER A 114 8.92 -9.61 -6.90
C SER A 114 10.24 -9.50 -7.65
N LYS A 115 10.33 -8.55 -8.57
CA LYS A 115 11.60 -8.21 -9.22
C LYS A 115 12.64 -7.58 -8.26
N PHE A 116 12.23 -7.25 -7.04
CA PHE A 116 13.09 -6.74 -5.98
C PHE A 116 13.47 -7.86 -5.02
N GLU A 117 14.24 -8.84 -5.50
CA GLU A 117 14.66 -10.00 -4.69
C GLU A 117 15.50 -9.60 -3.47
N ASP A 118 16.24 -8.50 -3.59
CA ASP A 118 17.11 -7.94 -2.54
C ASP A 118 16.38 -7.07 -1.53
N GLN A 119 15.04 -7.07 -1.51
CA GLN A 119 14.26 -6.34 -0.52
C GLN A 119 14.65 -6.79 0.90
N GLU A 120 15.21 -5.87 1.70
CA GLU A 120 15.71 -6.16 3.05
C GLU A 120 14.55 -6.39 4.04
N LEU A 121 13.48 -5.57 3.92
CA LEU A 121 12.34 -5.65 4.83
C LEU A 121 11.33 -6.68 4.32
N LYS A 122 11.32 -7.84 4.97
CA LYS A 122 10.37 -8.94 4.72
C LYS A 122 9.91 -9.51 6.05
N TRP A 123 8.66 -9.98 6.08
CA TRP A 123 8.02 -10.57 7.24
C TRP A 123 7.35 -11.89 6.90
N GLU A 124 7.25 -12.77 7.88
CA GLU A 124 6.50 -14.01 7.76
C GLU A 124 4.99 -13.74 7.63
N SER A 125 4.34 -14.50 6.77
CA SER A 125 2.89 -14.43 6.58
C SER A 125 2.34 -15.82 6.26
N PRO A 126 1.01 -16.03 6.31
CA PRO A 126 0.38 -17.29 5.88
C PRO A 126 0.69 -17.67 4.43
N TRP A 127 1.09 -16.71 3.60
CA TRP A 127 1.40 -16.91 2.17
C TRP A 127 2.90 -17.08 1.92
N GLY A 128 3.73 -16.88 2.94
CA GLY A 128 5.18 -16.98 2.91
C GLY A 128 5.89 -15.69 3.30
N LEU A 129 7.22 -15.75 3.34
CA LEU A 129 8.09 -14.61 3.62
C LEU A 129 7.94 -13.55 2.52
N GLY A 130 7.60 -12.32 2.90
CA GLY A 130 7.30 -11.27 1.94
C GLY A 130 7.05 -9.91 2.56
N TYR A 131 6.38 -9.03 1.83
CA TYR A 131 6.07 -7.67 2.26
C TYR A 131 4.74 -7.19 1.69
N PRO A 132 4.07 -6.20 2.35
CA PRO A 132 2.78 -5.69 1.90
C PRO A 132 2.90 -4.91 0.59
N GLY A 133 1.82 -4.88 -0.18
CA GLY A 133 1.63 -3.90 -1.25
C GLY A 133 1.48 -2.48 -0.66
N TRP A 134 1.85 -1.47 -1.43
CA TRP A 134 1.83 -0.08 -0.95
C TRP A 134 0.44 0.41 -0.51
N HIS A 135 -0.61 -0.03 -1.18
CA HIS A 135 -1.97 0.51 -0.95
C HIS A 135 -2.59 0.05 0.37
N ILE A 136 -2.27 -1.17 0.83
CA ILE A 136 -2.83 -1.74 2.06
C ILE A 136 -2.34 -1.00 3.31
N GLU A 137 -1.15 -0.42 3.25
CA GLU A 137 -0.56 0.33 4.35
C GLU A 137 -1.46 1.51 4.75
N CYS A 138 -1.83 2.34 3.77
CA CYS A 138 -2.66 3.52 4.03
C CYS A 138 -4.07 3.15 4.51
N SER A 139 -4.69 2.12 3.94
CA SER A 139 -6.01 1.64 4.41
C SER A 139 -5.98 1.18 5.86
N CYS A 140 -5.00 0.35 6.24
CA CYS A 140 -4.89 -0.11 7.63
C CYS A 140 -4.56 1.00 8.61
N ILE A 141 -3.61 1.87 8.28
CA ILE A 141 -3.20 2.99 9.14
C ILE A 141 -4.38 3.93 9.38
N SER A 142 -5.11 4.30 8.32
CA SER A 142 -6.26 5.20 8.43
C SER A 142 -7.38 4.57 9.27
N MET A 143 -7.77 3.32 9.01
CA MET A 143 -8.80 2.65 9.80
C MET A 143 -8.42 2.48 11.26
N LYS A 144 -7.15 2.19 11.56
CA LYS A 144 -6.67 2.04 12.94
C LYS A 144 -6.76 3.32 13.75
N HIS A 145 -6.43 4.47 13.15
CA HIS A 145 -6.31 5.73 13.87
C HIS A 145 -7.52 6.67 13.68
N CYS A 146 -8.23 6.55 12.56
CA CYS A 146 -9.37 7.41 12.23
C CYS A 146 -10.73 6.68 12.29
N GLY A 147 -10.74 5.35 12.44
CA GLY A 147 -11.95 4.53 12.41
C GLY A 147 -12.36 4.11 11.01
N GLU A 148 -13.54 3.50 10.92
CA GLU A 148 -14.06 2.90 9.68
C GLU A 148 -14.44 3.95 8.61
N TYR A 149 -14.74 5.17 9.03
CA TYR A 149 -15.13 6.27 8.15
C TYR A 149 -14.06 7.36 8.19
N LEU A 150 -13.54 7.69 7.02
CA LEU A 150 -12.53 8.72 6.84
C LEU A 150 -13.15 9.93 6.15
N ASP A 151 -13.36 11.04 6.89
CA ASP A 151 -14.01 12.24 6.39
C ASP A 151 -13.11 13.05 5.45
N ILE A 152 -11.81 13.05 5.69
CA ILE A 152 -10.84 13.81 4.90
C ILE A 152 -9.61 12.94 4.66
N HIS A 153 -9.32 12.69 3.38
CA HIS A 153 -8.10 12.03 2.93
C HIS A 153 -7.32 12.97 2.02
N CYS A 154 -6.08 13.28 2.39
CA CYS A 154 -5.22 14.19 1.64
C CYS A 154 -4.10 13.42 0.96
N GLY A 155 -3.92 13.67 -0.33
CA GLY A 155 -2.83 13.12 -1.12
C GLY A 155 -2.59 13.93 -2.39
N GLY A 156 -1.49 13.66 -3.08
CA GLY A 156 -1.20 14.26 -4.37
C GLY A 156 -2.15 13.75 -5.46
N VAL A 157 -2.44 14.58 -6.46
CA VAL A 157 -3.27 14.20 -7.61
C VAL A 157 -2.73 12.99 -8.35
N ASP A 158 -1.42 12.78 -8.31
CA ASP A 158 -0.74 11.64 -8.91
C ASP A 158 -1.13 10.30 -8.26
N ASN A 159 -1.69 10.34 -7.06
CA ASN A 159 -2.12 9.18 -6.30
C ASN A 159 -3.61 8.84 -6.51
N ILE A 160 -4.38 9.66 -7.21
CA ILE A 160 -5.80 9.36 -7.49
C ILE A 160 -5.92 7.97 -8.10
N PHE A 161 -5.11 7.69 -9.12
CA PHE A 161 -5.01 6.37 -9.71
C PHE A 161 -3.53 5.94 -9.85
N PRO A 162 -3.18 4.71 -9.41
CA PRO A 162 -4.10 3.71 -8.83
C PRO A 162 -4.22 3.79 -7.29
N HIS A 163 -3.40 4.59 -6.57
CA HIS A 163 -3.22 4.46 -5.12
C HIS A 163 -4.51 4.69 -4.33
N HIS A 164 -5.13 5.86 -4.43
CA HIS A 164 -6.36 6.18 -3.68
C HIS A 164 -7.54 5.33 -4.15
N THR A 165 -7.61 5.00 -5.44
CA THR A 165 -8.62 4.07 -5.99
C THR A 165 -8.49 2.70 -5.34
N ASN A 166 -7.27 2.19 -5.17
CA ASN A 166 -7.01 0.91 -4.52
C ASN A 166 -7.27 0.95 -3.01
N GLU A 167 -7.03 2.07 -2.34
CA GLU A 167 -7.38 2.25 -0.92
C GLU A 167 -8.89 2.15 -0.70
N ILE A 168 -9.70 2.80 -1.54
CA ILE A 168 -11.17 2.69 -1.49
C ILE A 168 -11.59 1.25 -1.73
N ALA A 169 -11.10 0.63 -2.82
CA ALA A 169 -11.44 -0.73 -3.20
C ALA A 169 -11.23 -1.73 -2.04
N GLN A 170 -10.07 -1.72 -1.42
CA GLN A 170 -9.75 -2.66 -0.35
C GLN A 170 -10.44 -2.31 0.97
N SER A 171 -10.63 -1.03 1.29
CA SER A 171 -11.29 -0.61 2.54
C SER A 171 -12.79 -0.92 2.51
N GLU A 172 -13.48 -0.59 1.42
CA GLU A 172 -14.91 -0.87 1.28
C GLU A 172 -15.19 -2.37 1.18
N ALA A 173 -14.37 -3.13 0.45
CA ALA A 173 -14.50 -4.59 0.40
C ALA A 173 -14.25 -5.25 1.77
N TYR A 174 -13.36 -4.68 2.59
CA TYR A 174 -13.09 -5.16 3.94
C TYR A 174 -14.26 -4.88 4.88
N LEU A 175 -14.83 -3.69 4.85
CA LEU A 175 -15.93 -3.28 5.74
C LEU A 175 -17.29 -3.90 5.31
N GLY A 176 -17.57 -3.99 4.04
CA GLY A 176 -18.79 -4.62 3.46
C GLY A 176 -19.84 -3.61 3.06
#